data_b9b30a2071719f0b5453fa6f00a884bf
#
_entry.id   b9b30a2071719f0b5453fa6f00a884bf
#
_cell.length_a   1.000
_cell.length_b   1.000
_cell.length_c   1.000
_cell.angle_alpha   90.00
_cell.angle_beta   90.00
_cell.angle_gamma   90.00
#
_symmetry.space_group_name_H-M   'P 1'
#
loop_
_entity.id
_entity.type
_entity.pdbx_description
1 polymer ?
#
loop_
_entity_poly.entity_id
_entity_poly.type
_entity_poly.pdbx_seq_one_letter_code
_entity_poly.pdbx_strand_id
1 'polypeptide(L)'
;MNNKSNKFSITKKSSWSLILAAKYFKLDNFDDISQVTIEKVLNKKKYKYKYNIEKQEVIDNNFDIDEYTNNLFKLYLPIIFNSKKTFLIGHLAQTLDGFIATQSSES
;
A
#
# COMPACT_ATOMS: atom_id res chain seq x y z
N MET A 1 -14.33 0.01 25.17
CA MET A 1 -14.18 -0.17 24.54
C MET A 1 -13.28 -0.44 23.84
N ASN A 2 -12.82 -1.00 23.55
CA ASN A 2 -11.89 -1.09 22.91
C ASN A 2 -12.04 -1.48 21.64
N ASN A 3 -11.88 -0.76 20.75
CA ASN A 3 -12.15 -0.96 19.37
C ASN A 3 -11.05 -1.59 18.60
N LYS A 4 -10.01 -1.95 19.25
CA LYS A 4 -8.86 -2.55 18.59
C LYS A 4 -9.20 -3.87 17.96
N SER A 5 -10.14 -4.58 18.55
CA SER A 5 -10.49 -5.89 18.03
C SER A 5 -11.22 -5.82 16.70
N ASN A 6 -11.60 -4.63 16.25
CA ASN A 6 -12.31 -4.51 14.99
C ASN A 6 -11.39 -4.58 13.77
N LYS A 7 -10.10 -4.49 13.98
CA LYS A 7 -9.16 -4.60 12.87
C LYS A 7 -8.88 -6.06 12.56
N PHE A 8 -8.78 -6.37 11.29
CA PHE A 8 -8.50 -7.73 10.86
C PHE A 8 -7.05 -7.85 10.40
N SER A 9 -6.54 -9.07 10.40
CA SER A 9 -5.15 -9.30 10.05
C SER A 9 -4.95 -9.19 8.55
N ILE A 10 -3.69 -9.00 8.16
CA ILE A 10 -3.32 -8.85 6.76
C ILE A 10 -2.32 -9.94 6.39
N THR A 11 -2.39 -10.45 5.18
CA THR A 11 -1.46 -11.44 4.68
C THR A 11 -0.35 -10.75 3.88
N LYS A 12 0.74 -11.47 3.63
CA LYS A 12 1.81 -10.93 2.81
C LYS A 12 1.32 -10.56 1.42
N LYS A 13 0.49 -11.41 0.85
CA LYS A 13 -0.08 -11.15 -0.48
C LYS A 13 -0.93 -9.88 -0.47
N SER A 14 -1.74 -9.71 0.57
CA SER A 14 -2.56 -8.51 0.68
C SER A 14 -1.70 -7.26 0.86
N SER A 15 -0.60 -7.37 1.62
CA SER A 15 0.31 -6.25 1.79
C SER A 15 0.85 -5.75 0.46
N TRP A 16 1.31 -6.68 -0.39
CA TRP A 16 1.81 -6.32 -1.70
C TRP A 16 0.72 -5.73 -2.58
N SER A 17 -0.49 -6.26 -2.48
CA SER A 17 -1.62 -5.72 -3.25
C SER A 17 -1.91 -4.28 -2.87
N LEU A 18 -1.75 -3.95 -1.58
CA LEU A 18 -1.95 -2.57 -1.13
C LEU A 18 -0.86 -1.64 -1.64
N ILE A 19 0.37 -2.13 -1.76
CA ILE A 19 1.45 -1.35 -2.37
C ILE A 19 1.12 -1.07 -3.84
N LEU A 20 0.63 -2.08 -4.56
CA LEU A 20 0.23 -1.89 -5.96
C LEU A 20 -0.91 -0.90 -6.08
N ALA A 21 -1.87 -0.95 -5.16
CA ALA A 21 -2.99 -0.02 -5.19
C ALA A 21 -2.49 1.41 -5.05
N ALA A 22 -1.50 1.63 -4.17
CA ALA A 22 -0.90 2.94 -4.01
C ALA A 22 -0.21 3.40 -5.29
N LYS A 23 0.49 2.49 -5.96
CA LYS A 23 1.19 2.81 -7.19
C LYS A 23 0.18 3.23 -8.28
N TYR A 24 -0.88 2.48 -8.44
CA TYR A 24 -1.88 2.82 -9.45
C TYR A 24 -2.56 4.14 -9.12
N PHE A 25 -2.80 4.39 -7.84
CA PHE A 25 -3.36 5.68 -7.43
C PHE A 25 -2.43 6.82 -7.84
N LYS A 26 -1.13 6.66 -7.62
CA LYS A 26 -0.16 7.71 -7.95
C LYS A 26 -0.08 7.94 -9.45
N LEU A 27 -0.14 6.87 -10.24
CA LEU A 27 -0.09 7.02 -11.70
C LEU A 27 -1.30 7.77 -12.24
N ASP A 28 -2.44 7.62 -11.57
CA ASP A 28 -3.68 8.28 -12.00
C ASP A 28 -3.82 9.69 -11.42
N ASN A 29 -3.07 10.02 -10.37
CA ASN A 29 -3.25 11.26 -9.64
C ASN A 29 -1.89 11.89 -9.34
N PHE A 30 -1.50 12.84 -10.18
CA PHE A 30 -0.18 13.47 -10.05
C PHE A 30 -0.21 14.79 -9.31
N ASP A 31 -1.35 15.18 -8.78
CA ASP A 31 -1.46 16.44 -8.07
C ASP A 31 -0.69 16.41 -6.76
N ASP A 32 -0.23 17.57 -6.34
CA ASP A 32 0.42 17.69 -5.04
C ASP A 32 -0.62 17.56 -3.95
N ILE A 33 -0.58 16.44 -3.25
CA ILE A 33 -1.49 16.21 -2.13
C ILE A 33 -0.66 15.82 -0.93
N SER A 34 -1.15 16.15 0.25
CA SER A 34 -0.42 15.83 1.48
C SER A 34 -0.85 14.51 2.08
N GLN A 35 -2.05 14.05 1.76
CA GLN A 35 -2.59 12.81 2.28
C GLN A 35 -3.33 12.06 1.20
N VAL A 36 -3.26 10.73 1.24
CA VAL A 36 -4.00 9.89 0.30
C VAL A 36 -4.73 8.81 1.07
N THR A 37 -5.87 8.39 0.55
CA THR A 37 -6.61 7.26 1.09
C THR A 37 -6.60 6.17 0.03
N ILE A 38 -6.09 5.00 0.40
CA ILE A 38 -5.99 3.86 -0.50
C ILE A 38 -6.97 2.79 -0.04
N GLU A 39 -7.79 2.31 -0.96
CA GLU A 39 -8.75 1.26 -0.67
C GLU A 39 -8.59 0.13 -1.67
N LYS A 40 -8.72 -1.09 -1.19
CA LYS A 40 -8.64 -2.27 -2.04
C LYS A 40 -9.49 -3.38 -1.44
N VAL A 41 -10.29 -4.01 -2.28
CA VAL A 41 -11.11 -5.15 -1.85
C VAL A 41 -10.37 -6.43 -2.23
N LEU A 42 -10.08 -7.25 -1.24
CA LEU A 42 -9.38 -8.52 -1.42
C LEU A 42 -10.11 -9.59 -0.61
N ASN A 43 -10.51 -10.67 -1.28
CA ASN A 43 -11.23 -11.76 -0.62
C ASN A 43 -12.44 -11.28 0.14
N LYS A 44 -13.21 -10.39 -0.47
CA LYS A 44 -14.44 -9.84 0.11
C LYS A 44 -14.21 -8.96 1.32
N LYS A 45 -12.95 -8.61 1.60
CA LYS A 45 -12.61 -7.69 2.68
C LYS A 45 -12.10 -6.39 2.07
N LYS A 46 -12.57 -5.28 2.60
CA LYS A 46 -12.14 -3.97 2.11
C LYS A 46 -11.02 -3.46 3.01
N TYR A 47 -9.82 -3.40 2.46
CA TYR A 47 -8.66 -2.86 3.14
C TYR A 47 -8.56 -1.38 2.82
N LYS A 48 -8.32 -0.59 3.85
CA LYS A 48 -8.27 0.86 3.69
C LYS A 48 -7.19 1.43 4.59
N TYR A 49 -6.36 2.32 4.04
CA TYR A 49 -5.41 3.05 4.87
C TYR A 49 -5.23 4.45 4.33
N LYS A 50 -4.86 5.36 5.22
CA LYS A 50 -4.59 6.74 4.89
C LYS A 50 -3.11 7.01 5.16
N TYR A 51 -2.44 7.59 4.19
CA TYR A 51 -1.01 7.82 4.24
C TYR A 51 -0.72 9.32 4.19
N ASN A 52 0.11 9.80 5.11
CA ASN A 52 0.55 11.18 5.11
C ASN A 52 1.87 11.25 4.35
N ILE A 53 1.85 11.93 3.21
CA ILE A 53 3.00 11.96 2.31
C ILE A 53 4.15 12.77 2.91
N GLU A 54 3.84 13.88 3.55
CA GLU A 54 4.87 14.72 4.14
C GLU A 54 5.62 14.03 5.27
N LYS A 55 4.87 13.35 6.13
CA LYS A 55 5.46 12.66 7.27
C LYS A 55 5.87 11.24 6.95
N GLN A 56 5.48 10.74 5.78
CA GLN A 56 5.82 9.40 5.32
C GLN A 56 5.37 8.35 6.31
N GLU A 57 4.11 8.45 6.74
CA GLU A 57 3.58 7.50 7.71
C GLU A 57 2.11 7.23 7.45
N VAL A 58 1.68 6.02 7.83
CA VAL A 58 0.27 5.65 7.78
C VAL A 58 -0.39 6.23 9.02
N ILE A 59 -1.41 7.08 8.81
CA ILE A 59 -2.07 7.76 9.92
C ILE A 59 -3.41 7.14 10.29
N ASP A 60 -3.94 6.26 9.46
CA ASP A 60 -5.19 5.57 9.75
C ASP A 60 -5.27 4.31 8.90
N ASN A 61 -5.89 3.28 9.45
CA ASN A 61 -6.03 2.02 8.74
C ASN A 61 -7.09 1.17 9.43
N ASN A 62 -7.71 0.28 8.66
CA ASN A 62 -8.74 -0.61 9.21
C ASN A 62 -8.28 -2.06 9.33
N PHE A 63 -6.99 -2.29 9.26
CA PHE A 63 -6.42 -3.64 9.40
C PHE A 63 -5.18 -3.55 10.28
N ASP A 64 -4.78 -4.70 10.84
CA ASP A 64 -3.57 -4.75 11.67
C ASP A 64 -2.35 -4.70 10.79
N ILE A 65 -1.46 -3.76 11.06
CA ILE A 65 -0.19 -3.65 10.32
C ILE A 65 0.86 -4.37 11.13
N ASP A 66 1.25 -5.57 10.67
CA ASP A 66 2.29 -6.32 11.34
C ASP A 66 3.67 -5.77 10.93
N GLU A 67 4.69 -6.35 11.51
CA GLU A 67 6.06 -5.87 11.26
C GLU A 67 6.41 -5.97 9.78
N TYR A 68 6.04 -7.07 9.14
CA TYR A 68 6.34 -7.29 7.73
C TYR A 68 5.69 -6.20 6.86
N THR A 69 4.40 -5.96 7.08
CA THR A 69 3.65 -4.97 6.31
C THR A 69 4.17 -3.57 6.58
N ASN A 70 4.50 -3.27 7.83
CA ASN A 70 5.03 -1.98 8.19
C ASN A 70 6.35 -1.69 7.46
N ASN A 71 7.22 -2.70 7.39
CA ASN A 71 8.49 -2.56 6.69
C ASN A 71 8.28 -2.33 5.19
N LEU A 72 7.32 -3.03 4.58
CA LEU A 72 7.00 -2.82 3.19
C LEU A 72 6.52 -1.39 2.94
N PHE A 73 5.63 -0.91 3.80
CA PHE A 73 5.09 0.43 3.63
C PHE A 73 6.18 1.47 3.78
N LYS A 74 7.06 1.31 4.76
CA LYS A 74 8.15 2.26 4.98
C LYS A 74 9.13 2.28 3.80
N LEU A 75 9.31 1.14 3.15
CA LEU A 75 10.25 1.04 2.06
C LEU A 75 9.65 1.59 0.75
N TYR A 76 8.44 1.21 0.43
CA TYR A 76 7.88 1.47 -0.89
C TYR A 76 7.00 2.70 -1.00
N LEU A 77 6.22 3.02 0.04
CA LEU A 77 5.33 4.17 -0.07
C LEU A 77 6.08 5.49 -0.27
N PRO A 78 7.20 5.74 0.40
CA PRO A 78 7.95 6.97 0.12
C PRO A 78 8.43 7.05 -1.32
N ILE A 79 8.86 5.93 -1.89
CA ILE A 79 9.29 5.91 -3.28
C ILE A 79 8.13 6.26 -4.20
N ILE A 80 6.98 5.65 -3.95
CA ILE A 80 5.80 5.86 -4.79
C ILE A 80 5.32 7.30 -4.73
N PHE A 81 5.15 7.83 -3.51
CA PHE A 81 4.50 9.12 -3.36
C PHE A 81 5.44 10.31 -3.43
N ASN A 82 6.74 10.10 -3.19
CA ASN A 82 7.67 11.21 -3.24
C ASN A 82 8.46 11.28 -4.53
N SER A 83 8.35 10.28 -5.39
CA SER A 83 9.00 10.31 -6.69
C SER A 83 8.19 11.17 -7.65
N LYS A 84 8.88 12.06 -8.35
CA LYS A 84 8.22 12.89 -9.35
C LYS A 84 8.42 12.38 -10.76
N LYS A 85 9.09 11.25 -10.89
CA LYS A 85 9.39 10.69 -12.20
C LYS A 85 8.48 9.52 -12.50
N THR A 86 7.62 9.70 -13.46
CA THR A 86 6.63 8.67 -13.82
C THR A 86 7.26 7.36 -14.22
N PHE A 87 8.39 7.40 -14.94
CA PHE A 87 8.99 6.17 -15.40
C PHE A 87 9.58 5.35 -14.25
N LEU A 88 10.05 6.01 -13.18
CA LEU A 88 10.54 5.29 -12.02
C LEU A 88 9.41 4.54 -11.34
N ILE A 89 8.25 5.17 -11.24
CA ILE A 89 7.09 4.52 -10.67
C ILE A 89 6.67 3.35 -11.54
N GLY A 90 6.74 3.52 -12.85
CA GLY A 90 6.41 2.45 -13.78
C GLY A 90 7.34 1.25 -13.63
N HIS A 91 8.64 1.49 -13.49
CA HIS A 91 9.59 0.40 -13.29
C HIS A 91 9.35 -0.32 -11.98
N LEU A 92 9.12 0.45 -10.92
CA LEU A 92 8.79 -0.16 -9.63
C LEU A 92 7.54 -1.01 -9.75
N ALA A 93 6.58 -0.52 -10.51
CA ALA A 93 5.32 -1.24 -10.71
C ALA A 93 5.55 -2.59 -11.37
N GLN A 94 6.38 -2.64 -12.40
CA GLN A 94 6.66 -3.88 -13.11
C GLN A 94 7.33 -4.88 -12.17
N THR A 95 8.26 -4.39 -11.36
CA THR A 95 8.93 -5.25 -10.39
C THR A 95 7.95 -5.81 -9.37
N LEU A 96 7.09 -4.95 -8.86
CA LEU A 96 6.10 -5.38 -7.87
C LEU A 96 5.09 -6.34 -8.46
N ASP A 97 4.65 -6.08 -9.71
CA ASP A 97 3.72 -6.99 -10.38
C ASP A 97 4.31 -8.38 -10.51
N GLY A 98 5.57 -8.46 -10.94
CA GLY A 98 6.23 -9.74 -11.07
C GLY A 98 6.40 -10.44 -9.74
N PHE A 99 6.76 -9.67 -8.71
CA PHE A 99 6.95 -10.24 -7.39
C PHE A 99 5.64 -10.81 -6.85
N ILE A 100 4.55 -10.06 -7.00
CA ILE A 100 3.25 -10.48 -6.50
C ILE A 100 2.76 -11.71 -7.25
N ALA A 101 2.99 -11.76 -8.56
CA ALA A 101 2.61 -12.91 -9.34
C ALA A 101 3.32 -14.17 -8.84
N THR A 102 4.61 -14.05 -8.52
CA THR A 102 5.38 -15.17 -8.00
C THR A 102 4.84 -15.61 -6.66
N GLN A 103 4.54 -14.66 -5.77
CA GLN A 103 3.99 -14.99 -4.46
C GLN A 103 2.63 -15.67 -4.59
N SER A 104 1.82 -15.22 -5.55
CA SER A 104 0.52 -15.83 -5.77
C SER A 104 0.63 -17.26 -6.23
N SER A 105 1.59 -17.56 -7.09
CA SER A 105 1.70 -18.90 -7.63
C SER A 105 2.25 -19.89 -6.61
N GLU A 106 2.86 -19.39 -5.57
CA GLU A 106 3.39 -20.26 -4.53
C GLU A 106 2.36 -20.63 -3.47
N SER A 107 1.26 -19.94 -3.47
CA SER A 107 0.22 -20.25 -2.49
C SER A 107 -0.76 -21.32 -2.98
#